data_0c3a3bd906905ea56ea05f3cfa19b560
#
_entry.id   0c3a3bd906905ea56ea05f3cfa19b560
#
_cell.length_a   1.000
_cell.length_b   1.000
_cell.length_c   1.000
_cell.angle_alpha   90.00
_cell.angle_beta   90.00
_cell.angle_gamma   90.00
#
_symmetry.space_group_name_H-M   'P 1'
#
loop_
_entity.id
_entity.type
_entity.pdbx_description
1 polymer ?
#
loop_
_entity_poly.entity_id
_entity_poly.type
_entity_poly.pdbx_seq_one_letter_code
_entity_poly.pdbx_strand_id
1 'polypeptide(L)'
;MPEPWNDVTKATLDVVNHLQRGYLAAPRGAWSVRTMAALRHADAATPGTDAQVWEVTLGRLPDELLGHGATPATAAEQAVHAAVVLYASCLVGSEMCIRDRSEPMHVPGIGLGQAVRTLSARRSGGPEWDPGTISRFQHLCRAQQWGIRIENLRGLIALMRSEGVPLDHGRLAADLWRIQTSAANRVLLDWGRQLHRIPSTSPTASTTTDQGEAQ
;
A
#
# COMPACT_ATOMS: atom_id res chain seq x y z
N MET A 1 -13.83 -21.66 -7.14
CA MET A 1 -13.72 -21.16 -5.76
C MET A 1 -13.11 -19.76 -5.82
N PRO A 2 -13.61 -18.79 -5.06
CA PRO A 2 -12.95 -17.49 -5.01
C PRO A 2 -11.49 -17.67 -4.56
N GLU A 3 -10.61 -16.94 -5.19
CA GLU A 3 -9.19 -16.99 -4.85
C GLU A 3 -8.96 -16.27 -3.51
N PRO A 4 -8.28 -16.86 -2.51
CA PRO A 4 -8.13 -16.29 -1.16
C PRO A 4 -7.58 -14.87 -1.13
N TRP A 5 -6.77 -14.49 -2.12
CA TRP A 5 -6.24 -13.13 -2.23
C TRP A 5 -7.31 -12.06 -2.49
N ASN A 6 -8.48 -12.43 -3.04
CA ASN A 6 -9.61 -11.51 -3.20
C ASN A 6 -10.18 -11.10 -1.84
N ASP A 7 -10.30 -12.05 -0.92
CA ASP A 7 -10.80 -11.79 0.44
C ASP A 7 -9.79 -10.96 1.24
N VAL A 8 -8.50 -11.25 1.09
CA VAL A 8 -7.40 -10.43 1.67
C VAL A 8 -7.46 -8.99 1.14
N THR A 9 -7.63 -8.82 -0.18
CA THR A 9 -7.78 -7.49 -0.81
C THR A 9 -9.01 -6.78 -0.25
N LYS A 10 -10.17 -7.43 -0.24
CA LYS A 10 -11.43 -6.86 0.24
C LYS A 10 -11.33 -6.44 1.69
N ALA A 11 -10.87 -7.34 2.58
CA ALA A 11 -10.69 -7.05 4.00
C ALA A 11 -9.81 -5.81 4.22
N THR A 12 -8.71 -5.69 3.48
CA THR A 12 -7.81 -4.53 3.55
C THR A 12 -8.50 -3.26 3.05
N LEU A 13 -9.17 -3.31 1.88
CA LEU A 13 -9.82 -2.14 1.28
C LEU A 13 -10.98 -1.62 2.11
N ASP A 14 -11.77 -2.49 2.72
CA ASP A 14 -12.87 -2.09 3.61
C ASP A 14 -12.36 -1.22 4.75
N VAL A 15 -11.24 -1.58 5.36
CA VAL A 15 -10.63 -0.80 6.44
C VAL A 15 -9.96 0.47 5.93
N VAL A 16 -9.08 0.35 4.94
CA VAL A 16 -8.28 1.47 4.42
C VAL A 16 -9.17 2.57 3.87
N ASN A 17 -10.20 2.23 3.09
CA ASN A 17 -11.14 3.20 2.55
C ASN A 17 -11.96 3.90 3.66
N HIS A 18 -12.37 3.14 4.69
CA HIS A 18 -13.09 3.72 5.82
C HIS A 18 -12.19 4.69 6.62
N LEU A 19 -10.97 4.27 6.92
CA LEU A 19 -9.98 5.10 7.61
C LEU A 19 -9.65 6.36 6.81
N GLN A 20 -9.39 6.22 5.51
CA GLN A 20 -9.05 7.33 4.63
C GLN A 20 -10.18 8.37 4.56
N ARG A 21 -11.41 7.92 4.31
CA ARG A 21 -12.58 8.81 4.27
C ARG A 21 -12.78 9.56 5.58
N GLY A 22 -12.75 8.85 6.71
CA GLY A 22 -12.96 9.48 8.01
C GLY A 22 -11.79 10.36 8.45
N TYR A 23 -10.56 10.05 8.04
CA TYR A 23 -9.39 10.86 8.39
C TYR A 23 -9.28 12.14 7.55
N LEU A 24 -9.71 12.09 6.29
CA LEU A 24 -9.73 13.26 5.39
C LEU A 24 -10.98 14.13 5.54
N ALA A 25 -12.01 13.66 6.24
CA ALA A 25 -13.23 14.41 6.48
C ALA A 25 -12.99 15.66 7.36
N ALA A 26 -13.85 16.66 7.22
CA ALA A 26 -13.86 17.86 8.05
C ALA A 26 -15.25 18.02 8.71
N PRO A 27 -15.40 17.81 10.05
CA PRO A 27 -14.38 17.40 11.01
C PRO A 27 -13.94 15.93 10.81
N ARG A 28 -12.75 15.60 11.31
CA ARG A 28 -12.26 14.22 11.24
C ARG A 28 -13.11 13.27 12.07
N GLY A 29 -13.36 12.09 11.53
CA GLY A 29 -14.10 11.03 12.23
C GLY A 29 -13.32 10.54 13.46
N ALA A 30 -13.93 10.60 14.64
CA ALA A 30 -13.29 10.21 15.90
C ALA A 30 -12.80 8.75 15.89
N TRP A 31 -13.55 7.84 15.26
CA TRP A 31 -13.15 6.45 15.10
C TRP A 31 -11.88 6.33 14.26
N SER A 32 -11.83 6.99 13.10
CA SER A 32 -10.65 6.94 12.22
C SER A 32 -9.40 7.51 12.89
N VAL A 33 -9.53 8.61 13.63
CA VAL A 33 -8.41 9.21 14.37
C VAL A 33 -7.87 8.25 15.43
N ARG A 34 -8.76 7.66 16.24
CA ARG A 34 -8.39 6.71 17.31
C ARG A 34 -7.77 5.45 16.73
N THR A 35 -8.39 4.84 15.72
CA THR A 35 -7.91 3.62 15.07
C THR A 35 -6.55 3.85 14.38
N MET A 36 -6.39 4.98 13.72
CA MET A 36 -5.09 5.37 13.14
C MET A 36 -3.99 5.52 14.20
N ALA A 37 -4.34 6.06 15.37
CA ALA A 37 -3.39 6.18 16.48
C ALA A 37 -2.94 4.79 16.97
N ALA A 38 -3.87 3.84 17.18
CA ALA A 38 -3.55 2.48 17.58
C ALA A 38 -2.68 1.76 16.54
N LEU A 39 -3.08 1.78 15.26
CA LEU A 39 -2.35 1.14 14.17
C LEU A 39 -0.90 1.61 14.03
N ARG A 40 -0.59 2.85 14.40
CA ARG A 40 0.77 3.38 14.34
C ARG A 40 1.72 2.77 15.33
N HIS A 41 1.22 2.36 16.48
CA HIS A 41 2.01 1.73 17.52
C HIS A 41 2.13 0.22 17.31
N ALA A 42 1.27 -0.37 16.46
CA ALA A 42 1.32 -1.79 16.16
C ALA A 42 2.56 -2.15 15.32
N ASP A 43 3.11 -3.32 15.60
CA ASP A 43 4.18 -3.89 14.77
C ASP A 43 3.57 -4.57 13.53
N ALA A 44 3.89 -4.05 12.34
CA ALA A 44 3.36 -4.56 11.08
C ALA A 44 3.78 -6.01 10.77
N ALA A 45 4.85 -6.51 11.38
CA ALA A 45 5.35 -7.87 11.14
C ALA A 45 4.69 -8.93 12.01
N THR A 46 4.08 -8.54 13.14
CA THR A 46 3.59 -9.47 14.17
C THR A 46 2.11 -9.26 14.48
N PRO A 47 1.20 -9.86 13.65
CA PRO A 47 -0.23 -9.80 13.91
C PRO A 47 -0.57 -10.43 15.27
N GLY A 48 -1.60 -9.89 15.91
CA GLY A 48 -2.10 -10.44 17.18
C GLY A 48 -1.44 -9.91 18.45
N THR A 49 -0.34 -9.17 18.39
CA THR A 49 0.35 -8.62 19.58
C THR A 49 -0.36 -7.43 20.21
N ASP A 50 -1.16 -6.70 19.46
CA ASP A 50 -1.92 -5.54 19.95
C ASP A 50 -3.42 -5.72 19.73
N ALA A 51 -4.16 -5.96 20.83
CA ALA A 51 -5.61 -6.18 20.82
C ALA A 51 -6.40 -4.96 20.30
N GLN A 52 -5.86 -3.75 20.38
CA GLN A 52 -6.54 -2.53 19.92
C GLN A 52 -6.76 -2.49 18.41
N VAL A 53 -5.99 -3.28 17.65
CA VAL A 53 -6.09 -3.33 16.19
C VAL A 53 -6.76 -4.60 15.65
N TRP A 54 -7.13 -5.54 16.50
CA TRP A 54 -7.71 -6.82 16.05
C TRP A 54 -8.98 -6.66 15.23
N GLU A 55 -9.88 -5.76 15.64
CA GLU A 55 -11.13 -5.51 14.93
C GLU A 55 -10.91 -5.10 13.46
N VAL A 56 -9.87 -4.29 13.23
CA VAL A 56 -9.56 -3.74 11.90
C VAL A 56 -8.51 -4.53 11.13
N THR A 57 -8.00 -5.60 11.69
CA THR A 57 -7.07 -6.52 11.05
C THR A 57 -7.65 -7.93 10.98
N LEU A 58 -7.55 -8.71 12.04
CA LEU A 58 -8.04 -10.10 12.10
C LEU A 58 -9.56 -10.19 11.93
N GLY A 59 -10.32 -9.30 12.58
CA GLY A 59 -11.79 -9.30 12.54
C GLY A 59 -12.41 -8.92 11.19
N ARG A 60 -11.60 -8.69 10.15
CA ARG A 60 -12.06 -8.42 8.77
C ARG A 60 -11.87 -9.61 7.83
N LEU A 61 -11.15 -10.62 8.28
CA LEU A 61 -10.96 -11.84 7.51
C LEU A 61 -12.12 -12.80 7.71
N PRO A 62 -12.52 -13.56 6.68
CA PRO A 62 -13.45 -14.66 6.84
C PRO A 62 -12.79 -15.79 7.64
N ASP A 63 -13.60 -16.58 8.34
CA ASP A 63 -13.16 -17.64 9.27
C ASP A 63 -12.20 -18.64 8.60
N GLU A 64 -12.40 -18.92 7.30
CA GLU A 64 -11.58 -19.87 6.54
C GLU A 64 -10.12 -19.41 6.35
N LEU A 65 -9.85 -18.12 6.54
CA LEU A 65 -8.52 -17.53 6.40
C LEU A 65 -7.87 -17.25 7.77
N LEU A 66 -8.62 -17.39 8.85
CA LEU A 66 -8.09 -17.24 10.20
C LEU A 66 -7.40 -18.54 10.67
N GLY A 67 -6.34 -18.36 11.45
CA GLY A 67 -5.70 -19.46 12.16
C GLY A 67 -6.58 -20.02 13.29
N HIS A 68 -6.27 -21.21 13.76
CA HIS A 68 -7.00 -21.86 14.83
C HIS A 68 -6.15 -22.05 16.10
N GLY A 69 -6.70 -21.65 17.24
CA GLY A 69 -6.04 -21.83 18.54
C GLY A 69 -4.71 -21.10 18.63
N ALA A 70 -3.66 -21.79 19.08
CA ALA A 70 -2.32 -21.23 19.25
C ALA A 70 -1.40 -21.46 18.03
N THR A 71 -1.95 -21.65 16.84
CA THR A 71 -1.14 -21.80 15.62
C THR A 71 -0.48 -20.47 15.25
N PRO A 72 0.66 -20.48 14.54
CA PRO A 72 1.22 -19.26 13.99
C PRO A 72 0.23 -18.55 13.07
N ALA A 73 0.35 -17.21 12.99
CA ALA A 73 -0.50 -16.43 12.12
C ALA A 73 -0.46 -16.91 10.66
N THR A 74 -1.62 -17.00 10.03
CA THR A 74 -1.73 -17.41 8.62
C THR A 74 -1.14 -16.35 7.69
N ALA A 75 -0.87 -16.71 6.44
CA ALA A 75 -0.41 -15.77 5.43
C ALA A 75 -1.43 -14.64 5.18
N ALA A 76 -2.73 -14.92 5.34
CA ALA A 76 -3.79 -13.91 5.21
C ALA A 76 -3.79 -12.93 6.38
N GLU A 77 -3.70 -13.43 7.60
CA GLU A 77 -3.61 -12.60 8.81
C GLU A 77 -2.38 -11.68 8.76
N GLN A 78 -1.23 -12.22 8.37
CA GLN A 78 0.01 -11.44 8.20
C GLN A 78 -0.13 -10.36 7.13
N ALA A 79 -0.72 -10.69 5.99
CA ALA A 79 -0.83 -9.77 4.86
C ALA A 79 -1.80 -8.61 5.14
N VAL A 80 -3.00 -8.90 5.67
CA VAL A 80 -3.98 -7.85 6.01
C VAL A 80 -3.45 -6.97 7.13
N HIS A 81 -2.93 -7.57 8.20
CA HIS A 81 -2.35 -6.82 9.32
C HIS A 81 -1.23 -5.88 8.84
N ALA A 82 -0.26 -6.41 8.10
CA ALA A 82 0.86 -5.61 7.59
C ALA A 82 0.38 -4.46 6.70
N ALA A 83 -0.52 -4.72 5.74
CA ALA A 83 -1.00 -3.70 4.82
C ALA A 83 -1.77 -2.56 5.52
N VAL A 84 -2.62 -2.90 6.51
CA VAL A 84 -3.40 -1.92 7.28
C VAL A 84 -2.50 -1.10 8.22
N VAL A 85 -1.56 -1.75 8.92
CA VAL A 85 -0.59 -1.06 9.80
C VAL A 85 0.33 -0.14 8.98
N LEU A 86 0.82 -0.60 7.84
CA LEU A 86 1.67 0.20 6.95
C LEU A 86 0.90 1.38 6.35
N TYR A 87 -0.39 1.21 6.01
CA TYR A 87 -1.25 2.33 5.61
C TYR A 87 -1.32 3.41 6.70
N ALA A 88 -1.54 3.01 7.95
CA ALA A 88 -1.57 3.95 9.07
C ALA A 88 -0.24 4.70 9.25
N SER A 89 0.87 4.05 8.97
CA SER A 89 2.20 4.66 9.00
C SER A 89 2.38 5.73 7.88
N CYS A 90 1.60 5.65 6.79
CA CYS A 90 1.62 6.64 5.72
C CYS A 90 1.05 8.01 6.12
N LEU A 91 0.17 8.09 7.13
CA LEU A 91 -0.60 9.29 7.41
C LEU A 91 -0.05 10.17 8.54
N VAL A 92 1.15 9.87 9.05
CA VAL A 92 1.68 10.57 10.23
C VAL A 92 3.14 10.95 10.17
N GLY A 93 3.36 12.15 10.60
CA GLY A 93 4.62 12.68 11.07
C GLY A 93 4.96 14.03 10.46
N SER A 94 5.29 14.93 11.36
CA SER A 94 5.75 16.29 11.15
C SER A 94 4.66 17.31 10.80
N GLU A 95 4.61 18.37 11.57
CA GLU A 95 3.79 19.56 11.29
C GLU A 95 4.07 20.15 9.89
N MET A 96 5.19 19.82 9.29
CA MET A 96 5.58 20.21 7.94
C MET A 96 4.78 19.48 6.84
N CYS A 97 4.22 18.28 7.12
CA CYS A 97 3.28 17.58 6.23
C CYS A 97 1.84 18.09 6.33
N ILE A 98 1.57 19.11 7.14
CA ILE A 98 0.21 19.66 7.35
C ILE A 98 -0.28 20.43 6.13
N ARG A 99 0.60 20.86 5.24
CA ARG A 99 0.22 21.70 4.10
C ARG A 99 -0.44 20.97 2.93
N ASP A 100 -0.23 19.62 2.82
CA ASP A 100 -0.71 18.83 1.67
C ASP A 100 -1.51 17.58 2.09
N ARG A 101 -2.28 17.68 3.18
CA ARG A 101 -3.09 16.56 3.72
C ARG A 101 -4.38 16.27 2.94
N SER A 102 -4.56 16.87 1.78
CA SER A 102 -5.73 16.64 0.94
C SER A 102 -5.57 15.44 0.00
N GLU A 103 -4.36 14.94 -0.20
CA GLU A 103 -4.12 13.84 -1.12
C GLU A 103 -4.18 12.46 -0.42
N PRO A 104 -4.97 11.53 -0.98
CA PRO A 104 -5.09 10.19 -0.43
C PRO A 104 -3.81 9.39 -0.66
N MET A 105 -3.27 8.76 0.39
CA MET A 105 -2.11 7.86 0.28
C MET A 105 -2.50 6.46 -0.24
N HIS A 106 -3.77 6.10 -0.19
CA HIS A 106 -4.28 4.93 -0.90
C HIS A 106 -4.97 5.38 -2.18
N VAL A 107 -4.44 4.91 -3.31
CA VAL A 107 -5.01 5.12 -4.64
C VAL A 107 -5.09 3.78 -5.36
N PRO A 108 -6.31 3.33 -5.76
CA PRO A 108 -6.49 2.06 -6.46
C PRO A 108 -5.64 1.96 -7.73
N GLY A 109 -5.12 0.77 -8.00
CA GLY A 109 -4.39 0.46 -9.21
C GLY A 109 -2.90 0.79 -9.20
N ILE A 110 -2.40 1.57 -8.23
CA ILE A 110 -0.97 1.88 -8.14
C ILE A 110 -0.23 0.76 -7.40
N GLY A 111 0.42 -0.12 -8.16
CA GLY A 111 1.20 -1.21 -7.60
C GLY A 111 2.55 -0.76 -7.03
N LEU A 112 3.17 -1.64 -6.21
CA LEU A 112 4.40 -1.31 -5.48
C LEU A 112 5.56 -0.93 -6.41
N GLY A 113 5.80 -1.67 -7.48
CA GLY A 113 6.87 -1.36 -8.43
C GLY A 113 6.68 -0.01 -9.12
N GLN A 114 5.43 0.34 -9.46
CA GLN A 114 5.08 1.64 -10.02
C GLN A 114 5.29 2.77 -9.02
N ALA A 115 4.90 2.58 -7.75
CA ALA A 115 5.12 3.56 -6.69
C ALA A 115 6.62 3.79 -6.44
N VAL A 116 7.44 2.72 -6.42
CA VAL A 116 8.91 2.81 -6.31
C VAL A 116 9.51 3.58 -7.49
N ARG A 117 9.02 3.36 -8.71
CA ARG A 117 9.45 4.13 -9.87
C ARG A 117 9.16 5.63 -9.69
N THR A 118 7.94 5.97 -9.32
CA THR A 118 7.54 7.37 -9.07
C THR A 118 8.37 8.00 -7.96
N LEU A 119 8.61 7.25 -6.88
CA LEU A 119 9.47 7.68 -5.77
C LEU A 119 10.90 7.98 -6.26
N SER A 120 11.47 7.05 -7.03
CA SER A 120 12.83 7.21 -7.57
C SER A 120 12.93 8.46 -8.45
N ALA A 121 11.98 8.68 -9.36
CA ALA A 121 11.96 9.85 -10.24
C ALA A 121 11.82 11.18 -9.47
N ARG A 122 10.99 11.22 -8.42
CA ARG A 122 10.86 12.43 -7.57
C ARG A 122 12.15 12.74 -6.82
N ARG A 123 12.82 11.71 -6.29
CA ARG A 123 14.05 11.89 -5.52
C ARG A 123 15.29 12.19 -6.34
N SER A 124 15.38 11.68 -7.58
CA SER A 124 16.47 12.01 -8.51
C SER A 124 16.26 13.36 -9.20
N GLY A 125 15.04 13.90 -9.18
CA GLY A 125 14.69 15.11 -9.92
C GLY A 125 14.63 14.92 -11.43
N GLY A 126 14.63 13.69 -11.93
CA GLY A 126 14.67 13.39 -13.36
C GLY A 126 14.39 11.93 -13.71
N PRO A 127 14.67 11.53 -14.96
CA PRO A 127 14.42 10.16 -15.43
C PRO A 127 15.40 9.13 -14.88
N GLU A 128 16.47 9.56 -14.25
CA GLU A 128 17.47 8.68 -13.66
C GLU A 128 16.94 7.99 -12.40
N TRP A 129 17.56 6.86 -12.06
CA TRP A 129 17.19 6.11 -10.86
C TRP A 129 17.86 6.73 -9.62
N ASP A 130 17.10 7.00 -8.56
CA ASP A 130 17.67 7.27 -7.23
C ASP A 130 18.29 5.98 -6.66
N PRO A 131 19.63 5.91 -6.51
CA PRO A 131 20.28 4.66 -6.09
C PRO A 131 19.83 4.18 -4.72
N GLY A 132 19.51 5.10 -3.80
CA GLY A 132 19.03 4.78 -2.46
C GLY A 132 17.67 4.11 -2.47
N THR A 133 16.74 4.60 -3.28
CA THR A 133 15.41 3.99 -3.46
C THR A 133 15.51 2.61 -4.09
N ILE A 134 16.29 2.47 -5.15
CA ILE A 134 16.46 1.19 -5.85
C ILE A 134 17.13 0.14 -4.95
N SER A 135 18.17 0.51 -4.20
CA SER A 135 18.82 -0.39 -3.26
C SER A 135 17.84 -0.92 -2.19
N ARG A 136 17.01 -0.05 -1.60
CA ARG A 136 15.99 -0.46 -0.62
C ARG A 136 14.96 -1.42 -1.23
N PHE A 137 14.50 -1.13 -2.46
CA PHE A 137 13.59 -2.02 -3.17
C PHE A 137 14.20 -3.39 -3.47
N GLN A 138 15.48 -3.42 -3.85
CA GLN A 138 16.21 -4.67 -4.05
C GLN A 138 16.36 -5.46 -2.75
N HIS A 139 16.61 -4.81 -1.60
CA HIS A 139 16.66 -5.46 -0.31
C HIS A 139 15.30 -6.06 0.07
N LEU A 140 14.19 -5.33 -0.18
CA LEU A 140 12.84 -5.85 -0.01
C LEU A 140 12.60 -7.12 -0.84
N CYS A 141 12.97 -7.10 -2.12
CA CYS A 141 12.78 -8.24 -3.02
C CYS A 141 13.61 -9.47 -2.60
N ARG A 142 14.81 -9.27 -2.08
CA ARG A 142 15.72 -10.35 -1.64
C ARG A 142 15.38 -10.90 -0.26
N ALA A 143 14.64 -10.18 0.56
CA ALA A 143 14.32 -10.60 1.93
C ALA A 143 13.51 -11.91 1.93
N GLN A 144 14.06 -12.95 2.56
CA GLN A 144 13.39 -14.24 2.72
C GLN A 144 12.54 -14.30 3.99
N GLN A 145 12.99 -13.65 5.06
CA GLN A 145 12.29 -13.62 6.34
C GLN A 145 11.21 -12.54 6.32
N TRP A 146 10.01 -12.88 6.82
CA TRP A 146 8.86 -12.00 6.87
C TRP A 146 9.16 -10.66 7.56
N GLY A 147 9.70 -10.70 8.78
CA GLY A 147 10.02 -9.49 9.54
C GLY A 147 10.96 -8.55 8.79
N ILE A 148 12.03 -9.08 8.17
CA ILE A 148 12.99 -8.29 7.39
C ILE A 148 12.29 -7.68 6.16
N ARG A 149 11.41 -8.44 5.51
CA ARG A 149 10.63 -7.94 4.35
C ARG A 149 9.73 -6.77 4.75
N ILE A 150 8.99 -6.91 5.85
CA ILE A 150 8.10 -5.85 6.35
C ILE A 150 8.87 -4.61 6.78
N GLU A 151 10.04 -4.77 7.41
CA GLU A 151 10.88 -3.64 7.80
C GLU A 151 11.40 -2.86 6.56
N ASN A 152 11.89 -3.57 5.53
CA ASN A 152 12.29 -2.92 4.29
C ASN A 152 11.12 -2.21 3.60
N LEU A 153 9.92 -2.82 3.62
CA LEU A 153 8.72 -2.22 3.06
C LEU A 153 8.30 -0.98 3.85
N ARG A 154 8.36 -1.01 5.18
CA ARG A 154 8.12 0.15 6.05
C ARG A 154 9.03 1.31 5.69
N GLY A 155 10.33 1.06 5.49
CA GLY A 155 11.29 2.08 5.06
C GLY A 155 10.95 2.70 3.70
N LEU A 156 10.52 1.91 2.72
CA LEU A 156 10.07 2.41 1.42
C LEU A 156 8.78 3.23 1.54
N ILE A 157 7.81 2.75 2.30
CA ILE A 157 6.53 3.46 2.52
C ILE A 157 6.75 4.80 3.23
N ALA A 158 7.68 4.86 4.18
CA ALA A 158 8.05 6.12 4.83
C ALA A 158 8.61 7.14 3.81
N LEU A 159 9.45 6.70 2.87
CA LEU A 159 9.94 7.56 1.78
C LEU A 159 8.82 7.94 0.80
N MET A 160 7.92 7.01 0.44
CA MET A 160 6.77 7.32 -0.40
C MET A 160 5.90 8.41 0.23
N ARG A 161 5.71 8.33 1.55
CA ARG A 161 4.98 9.35 2.30
C ARG A 161 5.65 10.72 2.26
N SER A 162 6.97 10.80 2.47
CA SER A 162 7.68 12.08 2.44
C SER A 162 7.62 12.76 1.08
N GLU A 163 7.52 11.97 0.02
CA GLU A 163 7.44 12.45 -1.37
C GLU A 163 5.99 12.50 -1.90
N GLY A 164 4.97 12.22 -1.10
CA GLY A 164 3.58 12.20 -1.53
C GLY A 164 3.26 11.14 -2.60
N VAL A 165 3.95 10.00 -2.62
CA VAL A 165 3.72 8.92 -3.57
C VAL A 165 2.69 7.95 -3.04
N PRO A 166 1.50 7.83 -3.66
CA PRO A 166 0.45 6.93 -3.20
C PRO A 166 0.72 5.47 -3.60
N LEU A 167 -0.01 4.55 -2.95
CA LEU A 167 0.07 3.11 -3.15
C LEU A 167 -1.32 2.47 -3.03
N ASP A 168 -1.60 1.43 -3.81
CA ASP A 168 -2.78 0.58 -3.61
C ASP A 168 -2.51 -0.44 -2.50
N HIS A 169 -3.05 -0.18 -1.31
CA HIS A 169 -2.85 -1.05 -0.14
C HIS A 169 -3.63 -2.37 -0.22
N GLY A 170 -4.74 -2.43 -0.97
CA GLY A 170 -5.44 -3.68 -1.23
C GLY A 170 -4.61 -4.61 -2.13
N ARG A 171 -4.03 -4.06 -3.20
CA ARG A 171 -3.08 -4.79 -4.05
C ARG A 171 -1.83 -5.20 -3.29
N LEU A 172 -1.30 -4.32 -2.44
CA LEU A 172 -0.17 -4.63 -1.56
C LEU A 172 -0.48 -5.84 -0.67
N ALA A 173 -1.67 -5.89 -0.04
CA ALA A 173 -2.07 -7.01 0.79
C ALA A 173 -2.14 -8.32 0.00
N ALA A 174 -2.72 -8.30 -1.21
CA ALA A 174 -2.73 -9.46 -2.10
C ALA A 174 -1.31 -9.92 -2.47
N ASP A 175 -0.42 -8.99 -2.76
CA ASP A 175 0.98 -9.29 -3.09
C ASP A 175 1.72 -9.86 -1.87
N LEU A 176 1.49 -9.31 -0.66
CA LEU A 176 2.06 -9.79 0.59
C LEU A 176 1.55 -11.20 0.94
N TRP A 177 0.29 -11.52 0.64
CA TRP A 177 -0.22 -12.88 0.77
C TRP A 177 0.46 -13.84 -0.22
N ARG A 178 0.48 -13.48 -1.51
CA ARG A 178 1.05 -14.31 -2.58
C ARG A 178 2.54 -14.57 -2.42
N ILE A 179 3.30 -13.60 -1.90
CA ILE A 179 4.74 -13.74 -1.73
C ILE A 179 5.12 -14.76 -0.66
N GLN A 180 4.17 -15.18 0.17
CA GLN A 180 4.30 -16.27 1.15
C GLN A 180 3.91 -17.63 0.60
N THR A 181 3.52 -17.71 -0.67
CA THR A 181 3.09 -18.95 -1.36
C THR A 181 4.07 -19.31 -2.48
N SER A 182 3.76 -20.36 -3.22
CA SER A 182 4.49 -20.73 -4.44
C SER A 182 4.42 -19.66 -5.55
N ALA A 183 3.59 -18.63 -5.39
CA ALA A 183 3.47 -17.53 -6.33
C ALA A 183 4.49 -16.39 -6.10
N ALA A 184 5.39 -16.50 -5.11
CA ALA A 184 6.36 -15.44 -4.76
C ALA A 184 7.12 -14.89 -5.96
N ASN A 185 7.67 -15.76 -6.81
CA ASN A 185 8.42 -15.33 -7.98
C ASN A 185 7.57 -14.52 -8.99
N ARG A 186 6.25 -14.81 -9.08
CA ARG A 186 5.34 -14.05 -9.95
C ARG A 186 5.11 -12.64 -9.42
N VAL A 187 5.02 -12.48 -8.10
CA VAL A 187 4.89 -11.17 -7.45
C VAL A 187 6.14 -10.34 -7.70
N LEU A 188 7.32 -10.90 -7.46
CA LEU A 188 8.59 -10.19 -7.69
C LEU A 188 8.78 -9.79 -9.15
N LEU A 189 8.41 -10.67 -10.09
CA LEU A 189 8.43 -10.38 -11.52
C LEU A 189 7.45 -9.26 -11.90
N ASP A 190 6.25 -9.26 -11.32
CA ASP A 190 5.26 -8.20 -11.55
C ASP A 190 5.74 -6.84 -11.01
N TRP A 191 6.31 -6.81 -9.80
CA TRP A 191 6.92 -5.60 -9.25
C TRP A 191 8.07 -5.08 -10.15
N GLY A 192 8.91 -5.98 -10.67
CA GLY A 192 9.97 -5.62 -11.61
C GLY A 192 9.41 -5.02 -12.91
N ARG A 193 8.35 -5.63 -13.47
CA ARG A 193 7.68 -5.11 -14.67
C ARG A 193 7.07 -3.74 -14.44
N GLN A 194 6.41 -3.53 -13.30
CA GLN A 194 5.85 -2.23 -12.92
C GLN A 194 6.92 -1.16 -12.76
N LEU A 195 8.07 -1.52 -12.19
CA LEU A 195 9.21 -0.62 -12.04
C LEU A 195 9.72 -0.12 -13.40
N HIS A 196 9.80 -1.00 -14.40
CA HIS A 196 10.39 -0.69 -15.72
C HIS A 196 9.37 -0.27 -16.78
N ARG A 197 8.05 -0.43 -16.53
CA ARG A 197 7.02 -0.02 -17.50
C ARG A 197 6.90 1.49 -17.54
N ILE A 198 7.16 2.10 -18.71
CA ILE A 198 6.89 3.51 -18.94
C ILE A 198 5.37 3.69 -19.02
N PRO A 199 4.74 4.59 -18.25
CA PRO A 199 3.35 4.93 -18.45
C PRO A 199 3.17 5.42 -19.89
N SER A 200 2.30 4.76 -20.66
CA SER A 200 1.88 5.29 -21.95
C SER A 200 1.08 6.56 -21.65
N THR A 201 1.62 7.71 -21.99
CA THR A 201 0.87 8.95 -22.13
C THR A 201 -0.12 8.71 -23.26
N SER A 202 -1.40 8.46 -22.93
CA SER A 202 -2.45 8.50 -23.93
C SER A 202 -2.47 9.92 -24.48
N PRO A 203 -2.31 10.14 -25.80
CA PRO A 203 -2.47 11.46 -26.38
C PRO A 203 -3.91 11.88 -26.14
N THR A 204 -4.10 12.97 -25.42
CA THR A 204 -5.39 13.66 -25.31
C THR A 204 -5.87 13.92 -26.73
N ALA A 205 -7.00 13.34 -27.09
CA ALA A 205 -7.64 13.56 -28.39
C ALA A 205 -7.86 15.05 -28.57
N SER A 206 -7.08 15.63 -29.47
CA SER A 206 -7.28 16.98 -29.97
C SER A 206 -8.63 17.00 -30.70
N THR A 207 -9.64 17.57 -30.08
CA THR A 207 -10.91 17.89 -30.74
C THR A 207 -10.61 18.98 -31.75
N THR A 208 -10.45 18.59 -33.00
CA THR A 208 -10.43 19.51 -34.13
C THR A 208 -11.86 20.04 -34.28
N THR A 209 -12.08 21.25 -33.84
CA THR A 209 -13.30 22.00 -34.19
C THR A 209 -13.14 22.44 -35.65
N ASP A 210 -13.79 21.71 -36.53
CA ASP A 210 -13.98 22.11 -37.91
C ASP A 210 -15.02 23.26 -37.94
N GLN A 211 -14.55 24.47 -38.15
CA GLN A 211 -15.41 25.61 -38.48
C GLN A 211 -15.65 25.57 -39.97
N GLY A 212 -16.79 24.98 -40.36
CA GLY A 212 -17.34 25.14 -41.71
C GLY A 212 -17.84 26.57 -41.89
N GLU A 213 -17.10 27.36 -42.64
CA GLU A 213 -17.65 28.56 -43.29
C GLU A 213 -18.66 28.11 -44.34
N ALA A 214 -19.86 28.65 -44.24
CA ALA A 214 -20.84 28.65 -45.33
C ALA A 214 -21.09 30.09 -45.78
N GLN A 215 -20.90 30.29 -47.04
CA GLN A 215 -21.34 31.46 -47.80
C GLN A 215 -22.85 31.60 -47.81
#